data_4fb44eec7556303de814deb7634dec87
#
_entry.id   4fb44eec7556303de814deb7634dec87
#
_cell.length_a   1.000
_cell.length_b   1.000
_cell.length_c   1.000
_cell.angle_alpha   90.00
_cell.angle_beta   90.00
_cell.angle_gamma   90.00
#
_symmetry.space_group_name_H-M   'P 1'
#
loop_
_entity.id
_entity.type
_entity.pdbx_description
1 polymer ?
#
loop_
_entity_poly.entity_id
_entity_poly.type
_entity_poly.pdbx_seq_one_letter_code
_entity_poly.pdbx_strand_id
1 'polypeptide(L)'
;MKLDPFYLIVDSAAWIERLAPLGVRLVQLRVKNLAEAALRAEIRKAKALCARYKCQLIINDFWRLAIEEDCDFIHLGQEDLQAADLTRIRAAGLRLGLSTHDDAELETALAVKPDYIALGPIYPTILKKMKWAPQGLERIGEWKRRVAPTALVAIGGLNPGRLESVFAAGAGSAAVVTDI
;
A
#
# COMPACT_ATOMS: atom_id res chain seq x y z
N MET A 1 1.87 -0.57 -14.47
CA MET A 1 1.36 -1.78 -13.76
C MET A 1 -0.11 -1.59 -13.45
N LYS A 2 -0.92 -2.66 -13.42
CA LYS A 2 -2.31 -2.61 -12.95
C LYS A 2 -2.40 -3.35 -11.62
N LEU A 3 -2.87 -2.66 -10.57
CA LEU A 3 -3.19 -3.26 -9.28
C LEU A 3 -4.61 -3.81 -9.28
N ASP A 4 -4.91 -4.75 -8.38
CA ASP A 4 -6.28 -5.14 -8.10
C ASP A 4 -7.07 -3.94 -7.56
N PRO A 5 -8.33 -3.73 -7.98
CA PRO A 5 -9.13 -2.62 -7.50
C PRO A 5 -9.32 -2.61 -5.98
N PHE A 6 -9.42 -3.78 -5.36
CA PHE A 6 -9.52 -3.92 -3.91
C PHE A 6 -8.16 -4.20 -3.28
N TYR A 7 -7.69 -3.29 -2.45
CA TYR A 7 -6.42 -3.38 -1.76
C TYR A 7 -6.63 -3.47 -0.24
N LEU A 8 -6.45 -4.66 0.31
CA LEU A 8 -6.61 -4.93 1.73
C LEU A 8 -5.33 -4.61 2.50
N ILE A 9 -5.42 -3.92 3.64
CA ILE A 9 -4.30 -3.70 4.56
C ILE A 9 -4.62 -4.34 5.91
N VAL A 10 -3.76 -5.26 6.35
CA VAL A 10 -3.95 -6.04 7.58
C VAL A 10 -2.69 -6.03 8.44
N ASP A 11 -2.84 -6.31 9.74
CA ASP A 11 -1.77 -6.31 10.72
C ASP A 11 -1.21 -7.71 11.05
N SER A 12 -1.77 -8.75 10.46
CA SER A 12 -1.32 -10.12 10.69
C SER A 12 -1.63 -11.07 9.53
N ALA A 13 -0.86 -12.15 9.42
CA ALA A 13 -1.09 -13.23 8.47
C ALA A 13 -2.41 -13.98 8.75
N ALA A 14 -2.93 -13.93 9.98
CA ALA A 14 -4.21 -14.53 10.33
C ALA A 14 -5.39 -13.91 9.54
N TRP A 15 -5.36 -12.61 9.29
CA TRP A 15 -6.34 -11.95 8.43
C TRP A 15 -6.23 -12.41 6.98
N ILE A 16 -5.02 -12.60 6.47
CA ILE A 16 -4.80 -13.12 5.11
C ILE A 16 -5.37 -14.55 5.01
N GLU A 17 -5.11 -15.39 6.00
CA GLU A 17 -5.63 -16.75 6.06
C GLU A 17 -7.17 -16.81 5.99
N ARG A 18 -7.82 -15.85 6.66
CA ARG A 18 -9.27 -15.73 6.70
C ARG A 18 -9.87 -15.15 5.41
N LEU A 19 -9.23 -14.15 4.81
CA LEU A 19 -9.84 -13.33 3.76
C LEU A 19 -9.38 -13.69 2.33
N ALA A 20 -8.15 -14.21 2.16
CA ALA A 20 -7.67 -14.60 0.84
C ALA A 20 -8.53 -15.69 0.15
N PRO A 21 -9.08 -16.70 0.89
CA PRO A 21 -10.01 -17.66 0.31
C PRO A 21 -11.29 -17.03 -0.28
N LEU A 22 -11.69 -15.85 0.23
CA LEU A 22 -12.87 -15.12 -0.22
C LEU A 22 -12.65 -14.29 -1.48
N GLY A 23 -11.45 -14.34 -2.05
CA GLY A 23 -11.18 -13.71 -3.34
C GLY A 23 -10.31 -12.45 -3.26
N VAL A 24 -9.74 -12.09 -2.12
CA VAL A 24 -8.74 -11.00 -2.03
C VAL A 24 -7.52 -11.32 -2.91
N ARG A 25 -7.11 -10.37 -3.74
CA ARG A 25 -6.01 -10.53 -4.69
C ARG A 25 -4.82 -9.58 -4.45
N LEU A 26 -4.98 -8.58 -3.59
CA LEU A 26 -3.94 -7.62 -3.24
C LEU A 26 -4.03 -7.34 -1.74
N VAL A 27 -2.94 -7.59 -1.01
CA VAL A 27 -2.88 -7.38 0.43
C VAL A 27 -1.56 -6.77 0.86
N GLN A 28 -1.62 -5.83 1.80
CA GLN A 28 -0.45 -5.31 2.50
C GLN A 28 -0.40 -5.86 3.92
N LEU A 29 0.71 -6.45 4.28
CA LEU A 29 1.02 -6.82 5.66
C LEU A 29 1.69 -5.63 6.36
N ARG A 30 0.95 -4.98 7.27
CA ARG A 30 1.36 -3.80 8.01
C ARG A 30 1.41 -4.10 9.50
N VAL A 31 2.43 -4.80 9.91
CA VAL A 31 2.68 -5.17 11.31
C VAL A 31 3.37 -4.02 12.04
N LYS A 32 3.02 -3.82 13.31
CA LYS A 32 3.68 -2.88 14.21
C LYS A 32 4.06 -3.58 15.51
N ASN A 33 5.15 -3.12 16.12
CA ASN A 33 5.54 -3.52 17.48
C ASN A 33 5.81 -5.04 17.68
N LEU A 34 6.29 -5.74 16.65
CA LEU A 34 6.81 -7.09 16.79
C LEU A 34 8.35 -7.10 16.82
N ALA A 35 8.92 -8.01 17.60
CA ALA A 35 10.34 -8.35 17.50
C ALA A 35 10.64 -8.93 16.11
N GLU A 36 11.87 -8.72 15.61
CA GLU A 36 12.25 -9.11 14.24
C GLU A 36 11.98 -10.57 13.92
N ALA A 37 12.29 -11.50 14.85
CA ALA A 37 12.04 -12.92 14.62
C ALA A 37 10.54 -13.26 14.43
N ALA A 38 9.66 -12.60 15.21
CA ALA A 38 8.22 -12.76 15.08
C ALA A 38 7.68 -12.11 13.79
N LEU A 39 8.19 -10.93 13.43
CA LEU A 39 7.84 -10.28 12.18
C LEU A 39 8.25 -11.11 10.95
N ARG A 40 9.44 -11.70 10.99
CA ARG A 40 9.92 -12.62 9.95
C ARG A 40 9.01 -13.84 9.81
N ALA A 41 8.55 -14.42 10.92
CA ALA A 41 7.58 -15.52 10.90
C ALA A 41 6.24 -15.11 10.27
N GLU A 42 5.74 -13.91 10.60
CA GLU A 42 4.53 -13.35 9.99
C GLU A 42 4.69 -13.12 8.46
N ILE A 43 5.83 -12.58 8.02
CA ILE A 43 6.11 -12.40 6.59
C ILE A 43 6.12 -13.75 5.86
N ARG A 44 6.79 -14.76 6.41
CA ARG A 44 6.83 -16.11 5.80
C ARG A 44 5.45 -16.74 5.72
N LYS A 45 4.65 -16.64 6.80
CA LYS A 45 3.27 -17.14 6.81
C LYS A 45 2.41 -16.40 5.77
N ALA A 46 2.47 -15.07 5.74
CA ALA A 46 1.74 -14.27 4.77
C ALA A 46 2.13 -14.62 3.33
N LYS A 47 3.44 -14.77 3.04
CA LYS A 47 3.96 -15.15 1.72
C LYS A 47 3.41 -16.51 1.27
N ALA A 48 3.43 -17.52 2.14
CA ALA A 48 2.90 -18.85 1.83
C ALA A 48 1.38 -18.83 1.54
N LEU A 49 0.62 -18.08 2.34
CA LEU A 49 -0.82 -17.91 2.13
C LEU A 49 -1.13 -17.17 0.82
N CYS A 50 -0.43 -16.09 0.56
CA CYS A 50 -0.60 -15.32 -0.66
C CYS A 50 -0.26 -16.14 -1.93
N ALA A 51 0.79 -16.93 -1.89
CA ALA A 51 1.14 -17.86 -2.97
C ALA A 51 0.01 -18.90 -3.21
N ARG A 52 -0.51 -19.49 -2.14
CA ARG A 52 -1.61 -20.47 -2.20
C ARG A 52 -2.88 -19.91 -2.84
N TYR A 53 -3.23 -18.67 -2.53
CA TYR A 53 -4.48 -18.05 -2.98
C TYR A 53 -4.30 -17.08 -4.17
N LYS A 54 -3.10 -17.05 -4.78
CA LYS A 54 -2.77 -16.15 -5.90
C LYS A 54 -3.06 -14.69 -5.58
N CYS A 55 -2.69 -14.28 -4.37
CA CYS A 55 -2.81 -12.92 -3.85
C CYS A 55 -1.45 -12.24 -3.91
N GLN A 56 -1.38 -11.00 -4.38
CA GLN A 56 -0.16 -10.20 -4.33
C GLN A 56 0.05 -9.72 -2.89
N LEU A 57 1.21 -10.05 -2.32
CA LEU A 57 1.64 -9.56 -1.01
C LEU A 57 2.48 -8.30 -1.17
N ILE A 58 2.24 -7.31 -0.31
CA ILE A 58 3.06 -6.11 -0.16
C ILE A 58 3.51 -6.02 1.30
N ILE A 59 4.80 -5.84 1.54
CA ILE A 59 5.36 -5.67 2.89
C ILE A 59 5.49 -4.19 3.21
N ASN A 60 4.88 -3.74 4.30
CA ASN A 60 4.96 -2.35 4.74
C ASN A 60 6.26 -2.09 5.53
N ASP A 61 7.00 -1.03 5.21
CA ASP A 61 8.20 -0.47 5.86
C ASP A 61 9.43 -1.38 5.88
N PHE A 62 9.30 -2.66 6.13
CA PHE A 62 10.40 -3.60 6.39
C PHE A 62 11.09 -4.12 5.13
N TRP A 63 11.61 -3.22 4.30
CA TRP A 63 12.22 -3.56 3.01
C TRP A 63 13.43 -4.52 3.11
N ARG A 64 14.22 -4.46 4.20
CA ARG A 64 15.35 -5.40 4.40
C ARG A 64 14.85 -6.82 4.58
N LEU A 65 13.86 -6.99 5.45
CA LEU A 65 13.25 -8.31 5.65
C LEU A 65 12.52 -8.79 4.39
N ALA A 66 11.90 -7.89 3.64
CA ALA A 66 11.27 -8.24 2.37
C ALA A 66 12.29 -8.82 1.38
N ILE A 67 13.50 -8.26 1.29
CA ILE A 67 14.59 -8.81 0.47
C ILE A 67 15.03 -10.18 1.01
N GLU A 68 15.30 -10.28 2.31
CA GLU A 68 15.80 -11.51 2.95
C GLU A 68 14.82 -12.67 2.89
N GLU A 69 13.53 -12.37 2.81
CA GLU A 69 12.44 -13.36 2.69
C GLU A 69 11.94 -13.52 1.25
N ASP A 70 12.70 -13.04 0.25
CA ASP A 70 12.34 -13.11 -1.19
C ASP A 70 10.92 -12.64 -1.48
N CYS A 71 10.47 -11.56 -0.86
CA CYS A 71 9.26 -10.87 -1.26
C CYS A 71 9.56 -10.00 -2.49
N ASP A 72 8.53 -9.63 -3.23
CA ASP A 72 8.68 -8.92 -4.51
C ASP A 72 8.09 -7.52 -4.51
N PHE A 73 7.44 -7.09 -3.40
CA PHE A 73 6.78 -5.81 -3.33
C PHE A 73 6.79 -5.21 -1.92
N ILE A 74 7.13 -3.92 -1.83
CA ILE A 74 7.13 -3.16 -0.58
C ILE A 74 6.33 -1.88 -0.71
N HIS A 75 5.89 -1.36 0.44
CA HIS A 75 5.28 -0.03 0.58
C HIS A 75 6.02 0.77 1.64
N LEU A 76 6.37 2.02 1.33
CA LEU A 76 7.05 2.92 2.25
C LEU A 76 6.26 4.22 2.46
N GLY A 77 6.29 4.72 3.68
CA GLY A 77 5.95 6.10 4.01
C GLY A 77 7.09 7.05 3.64
N GLN A 78 6.87 8.36 3.77
CA GLN A 78 7.89 9.36 3.41
C GLN A 78 9.12 9.29 4.33
N GLU A 79 8.93 9.07 5.64
CA GLU A 79 10.03 8.92 6.60
C GLU A 79 10.85 7.66 6.30
N ASP A 80 10.17 6.54 6.01
CA ASP A 80 10.81 5.27 5.66
C ASP A 80 11.56 5.36 4.33
N LEU A 81 11.01 6.11 3.37
CA LEU A 81 11.66 6.37 2.07
C LEU A 81 13.00 7.09 2.24
N GLN A 82 13.05 8.10 3.12
CA GLN A 82 14.29 8.85 3.40
C GLN A 82 15.38 7.97 4.02
N ALA A 83 15.00 6.97 4.82
CA ALA A 83 15.92 6.04 5.47
C ALA A 83 16.24 4.79 4.63
N ALA A 84 15.55 4.58 3.51
CA ALA A 84 15.69 3.40 2.68
C ALA A 84 16.87 3.47 1.71
N ASP A 85 17.54 2.33 1.51
CA ASP A 85 18.52 2.16 0.43
C ASP A 85 17.82 1.76 -0.88
N LEU A 86 17.44 2.77 -1.66
CA LEU A 86 16.75 2.57 -2.94
C LEU A 86 17.60 1.79 -3.96
N THR A 87 18.92 1.90 -3.89
CA THR A 87 19.81 1.13 -4.77
C THR A 87 19.70 -0.36 -4.48
N ARG A 88 19.74 -0.72 -3.20
CA ARG A 88 19.58 -2.10 -2.75
C ARG A 88 18.18 -2.67 -3.03
N ILE A 89 17.15 -1.87 -2.82
CA ILE A 89 15.75 -2.23 -3.13
C ILE A 89 15.61 -2.58 -4.63
N ARG A 90 16.14 -1.72 -5.51
CA ARG A 90 16.10 -1.93 -6.96
C ARG A 90 16.94 -3.11 -7.41
N ALA A 91 18.16 -3.26 -6.86
CA ALA A 91 19.04 -4.39 -7.17
C ALA A 91 18.40 -5.74 -6.81
N ALA A 92 17.59 -5.77 -5.75
CA ALA A 92 16.82 -6.94 -5.35
C ALA A 92 15.56 -7.18 -6.20
N GLY A 93 15.23 -6.30 -7.14
CA GLY A 93 14.05 -6.41 -7.99
C GLY A 93 12.72 -6.13 -7.29
N LEU A 94 12.75 -5.50 -6.09
CA LEU A 94 11.52 -5.16 -5.38
C LEU A 94 10.75 -4.04 -6.08
N ARG A 95 9.46 -4.25 -6.27
CA ARG A 95 8.51 -3.21 -6.62
C ARG A 95 8.25 -2.30 -5.42
N LEU A 96 7.97 -1.04 -5.68
CA LEU A 96 7.84 0.00 -4.65
C LEU A 96 6.52 0.75 -4.76
N GLY A 97 5.75 0.79 -3.69
CA GLY A 97 4.63 1.70 -3.49
C GLY A 97 4.98 2.79 -2.48
N LEU A 98 4.45 3.99 -2.67
CA LEU A 98 4.72 5.13 -1.78
C LEU A 98 3.44 5.81 -1.32
N SER A 99 3.38 6.13 -0.02
CA SER A 99 2.36 7.03 0.54
C SER A 99 2.67 8.48 0.23
N THR A 100 1.64 9.26 -0.07
CA THR A 100 1.74 10.70 -0.30
C THR A 100 0.49 11.43 0.21
N HIS A 101 0.66 12.67 0.65
CA HIS A 101 -0.39 13.45 1.30
C HIS A 101 -0.48 14.90 0.78
N ASP A 102 0.57 15.40 0.14
CA ASP A 102 0.65 16.74 -0.43
C ASP A 102 1.53 16.76 -1.69
N ASP A 103 1.64 17.93 -2.32
CA ASP A 103 2.36 18.10 -3.57
C ASP A 103 3.87 17.89 -3.43
N ALA A 104 4.46 18.27 -2.31
CA ALA A 104 5.89 18.10 -2.06
C ALA A 104 6.26 16.61 -1.94
N GLU A 105 5.43 15.86 -1.23
CA GLU A 105 5.56 14.40 -1.13
C GLU A 105 5.32 13.71 -2.47
N LEU A 106 4.38 14.22 -3.28
CA LEU A 106 4.17 13.71 -4.64
C LEU A 106 5.39 13.88 -5.52
N GLU A 107 6.00 15.08 -5.54
CA GLU A 107 7.22 15.33 -6.32
C GLU A 107 8.37 14.44 -5.88
N THR A 108 8.54 14.26 -4.56
CA THR A 108 9.51 13.32 -3.99
C THR A 108 9.26 11.89 -4.46
N ALA A 109 8.00 11.45 -4.43
CA ALA A 109 7.63 10.12 -4.87
C ALA A 109 7.86 9.92 -6.38
N LEU A 110 7.49 10.88 -7.21
CA LEU A 110 7.69 10.81 -8.67
C LEU A 110 9.17 10.72 -9.04
N ALA A 111 10.05 11.42 -8.32
CA ALA A 111 11.49 11.38 -8.56
C ALA A 111 12.09 9.97 -8.42
N VAL A 112 11.53 9.12 -7.55
CA VAL A 112 12.02 7.75 -7.36
C VAL A 112 11.32 6.72 -8.25
N LYS A 113 10.35 7.13 -9.08
CA LYS A 113 9.64 6.28 -10.05
C LYS A 113 9.08 5.00 -9.42
N PRO A 114 8.12 5.11 -8.47
CA PRO A 114 7.51 3.95 -7.84
C PRO A 114 6.56 3.21 -8.80
N ASP A 115 6.18 2.00 -8.43
CA ASP A 115 5.18 1.20 -9.14
C ASP A 115 3.76 1.69 -8.89
N TYR A 116 3.49 2.24 -7.70
CA TYR A 116 2.26 2.96 -7.42
C TYR A 116 2.47 4.10 -6.40
N ILE A 117 1.55 5.05 -6.44
CA ILE A 117 1.45 6.15 -5.48
C ILE A 117 0.11 6.03 -4.76
N ALA A 118 0.13 6.10 -3.43
CA ALA A 118 -1.08 6.12 -2.60
C ALA A 118 -1.35 7.55 -2.12
N LEU A 119 -2.51 8.08 -2.47
CA LEU A 119 -3.01 9.38 -2.04
C LEU A 119 -3.97 9.22 -0.86
N GLY A 120 -3.72 9.91 0.23
CA GLY A 120 -4.63 9.94 1.38
C GLY A 120 -4.35 11.06 2.39
N PRO A 121 -5.27 11.22 3.33
CA PRO A 121 -6.57 10.56 3.42
C PRO A 121 -7.59 11.17 2.46
N ILE A 122 -8.39 10.35 1.77
CA ILE A 122 -9.44 10.86 0.86
C ILE A 122 -10.62 11.42 1.65
N TYR A 123 -11.05 10.72 2.70
CA TYR A 123 -12.10 11.11 3.62
C TYR A 123 -11.58 11.19 5.06
N PRO A 124 -12.32 11.78 6.00
CA PRO A 124 -11.98 11.74 7.41
C PRO A 124 -11.71 10.30 7.88
N THR A 125 -10.63 10.10 8.63
CA THR A 125 -10.22 8.77 9.14
C THR A 125 -9.96 8.83 10.64
N ILE A 126 -10.27 7.75 11.33
CA ILE A 126 -10.07 7.57 12.77
C ILE A 126 -8.78 6.83 13.13
N LEU A 127 -8.15 6.15 12.16
CA LEU A 127 -7.00 5.25 12.40
C LEU A 127 -5.70 5.95 12.76
N LYS A 128 -5.51 7.14 12.26
CA LYS A 128 -4.31 7.94 12.51
C LYS A 128 -4.72 9.41 12.59
N LYS A 129 -4.27 10.10 13.65
CA LYS A 129 -4.37 11.56 13.68
C LYS A 129 -3.47 12.12 12.58
N MET A 130 -4.08 12.47 11.45
CA MET A 130 -3.37 12.98 10.28
C MET A 130 -3.09 14.48 10.44
N LYS A 131 -1.94 14.93 9.93
CA LYS A 131 -1.61 16.37 9.82
C LYS A 131 -2.38 17.01 8.65
N TRP A 132 -2.78 16.21 7.68
CA TRP A 132 -3.44 16.64 6.45
C TRP A 132 -4.95 16.52 6.58
N ALA A 133 -5.66 17.51 6.05
CA ALA A 133 -7.10 17.45 5.85
C ALA A 133 -7.46 16.37 4.82
N PRO A 134 -8.70 15.88 4.81
CA PRO A 134 -9.18 15.00 3.74
C PRO A 134 -8.98 15.63 2.36
N GLN A 135 -8.43 14.86 1.43
CA GLN A 135 -8.06 15.31 0.09
C GLN A 135 -9.26 15.45 -0.86
N GLY A 136 -10.31 14.66 -0.63
CA GLY A 136 -11.49 14.65 -1.48
C GLY A 136 -11.29 13.95 -2.84
N LEU A 137 -12.39 13.83 -3.57
CA LEU A 137 -12.42 13.13 -4.86
C LEU A 137 -11.74 13.91 -5.99
N GLU A 138 -11.83 15.24 -5.98
CA GLU A 138 -11.21 16.10 -7.00
C GLU A 138 -9.69 15.91 -7.06
N ARG A 139 -9.07 15.75 -5.89
CA ARG A 139 -7.64 15.50 -5.79
C ARG A 139 -7.21 14.18 -6.42
N ILE A 140 -8.07 13.15 -6.39
CA ILE A 140 -7.83 11.88 -7.11
C ILE A 140 -7.71 12.16 -8.61
N GLY A 141 -8.65 12.90 -9.20
CA GLY A 141 -8.64 13.24 -10.63
C GLY A 141 -7.43 14.07 -11.04
N GLU A 142 -7.04 15.04 -10.21
CA GLU A 142 -5.84 15.83 -10.40
C GLU A 142 -4.58 14.95 -10.39
N TRP A 143 -4.41 14.15 -9.37
CA TRP A 143 -3.22 13.31 -9.23
C TRP A 143 -3.15 12.21 -10.28
N LYS A 144 -4.31 11.65 -10.69
CA LYS A 144 -4.35 10.66 -11.77
C LYS A 144 -3.66 11.18 -13.05
N ARG A 145 -3.83 12.45 -13.38
CA ARG A 145 -3.16 13.06 -14.54
C ARG A 145 -1.67 13.25 -14.32
N ARG A 146 -1.26 13.63 -13.09
CA ARG A 146 0.15 13.89 -12.75
C ARG A 146 0.99 12.63 -12.62
N VAL A 147 0.41 11.54 -12.09
CA VAL A 147 1.16 10.30 -11.83
C VAL A 147 1.20 9.36 -13.04
N ALA A 148 0.39 9.59 -14.07
CA ALA A 148 0.34 8.69 -15.23
C ALA A 148 1.73 8.50 -15.86
N PRO A 149 2.11 7.27 -16.21
CA PRO A 149 1.34 6.03 -16.23
C PRO A 149 1.40 5.21 -14.91
N THR A 150 1.95 5.76 -13.83
CA THR A 150 2.03 5.10 -12.51
C THR A 150 0.61 4.86 -11.96
N ALA A 151 0.42 3.73 -11.27
CA ALA A 151 -0.87 3.40 -10.67
C ALA A 151 -1.17 4.34 -9.49
N LEU A 152 -2.43 4.82 -9.37
CA LEU A 152 -2.89 5.64 -8.25
C LEU A 152 -3.79 4.79 -7.34
N VAL A 153 -3.44 4.75 -6.06
CA VAL A 153 -4.21 4.12 -4.99
C VAL A 153 -4.84 5.21 -4.12
N ALA A 154 -6.14 5.12 -3.89
CA ALA A 154 -6.84 5.96 -2.92
C ALA A 154 -6.88 5.28 -1.55
N ILE A 155 -6.65 6.02 -0.47
CA ILE A 155 -6.66 5.50 0.90
C ILE A 155 -7.23 6.52 1.89
N GLY A 156 -7.77 6.04 3.00
CA GLY A 156 -8.21 6.84 4.14
C GLY A 156 -9.70 7.15 4.12
N GLY A 157 -10.42 6.62 5.12
CA GLY A 157 -11.85 6.78 5.30
C GLY A 157 -12.70 6.15 4.20
N LEU A 158 -12.19 5.15 3.50
CA LEU A 158 -12.91 4.42 2.48
C LEU A 158 -13.80 3.34 3.11
N ASN A 159 -14.97 3.16 2.54
CA ASN A 159 -15.92 2.10 2.86
C ASN A 159 -16.67 1.70 1.57
N PRO A 160 -17.43 0.59 1.56
CA PRO A 160 -18.10 0.11 0.34
C PRO A 160 -18.94 1.17 -0.38
N GLY A 161 -19.66 2.02 0.38
CA GLY A 161 -20.53 3.06 -0.20
C GLY A 161 -19.78 4.22 -0.89
N ARG A 162 -18.44 4.31 -0.72
CA ARG A 162 -17.58 5.36 -1.30
C ARG A 162 -16.78 4.88 -2.50
N LEU A 163 -16.69 3.57 -2.73
CA LEU A 163 -15.78 2.99 -3.74
C LEU A 163 -16.16 3.42 -5.16
N GLU A 164 -17.43 3.45 -5.50
CA GLU A 164 -17.89 3.88 -6.82
C GLU A 164 -17.39 5.28 -7.17
N SER A 165 -17.57 6.25 -6.27
CA SER A 165 -17.12 7.63 -6.46
C SER A 165 -15.60 7.73 -6.55
N VAL A 166 -14.87 6.93 -5.76
CA VAL A 166 -13.40 6.90 -5.76
C VAL A 166 -12.86 6.39 -7.10
N PHE A 167 -13.45 5.33 -7.65
CA PHE A 167 -13.07 4.80 -8.96
C PHE A 167 -13.48 5.73 -10.09
N ALA A 168 -14.68 6.31 -10.03
CA ALA A 168 -15.13 7.32 -11.00
C ALA A 168 -14.21 8.54 -11.03
N ALA A 169 -13.63 8.94 -9.89
CA ALA A 169 -12.63 10.01 -9.81
C ALA A 169 -11.27 9.63 -10.42
N GLY A 170 -11.01 8.35 -10.69
CA GLY A 170 -9.82 7.90 -11.43
C GLY A 170 -8.82 7.07 -10.62
N ALA A 171 -9.11 6.69 -9.38
CA ALA A 171 -8.27 5.75 -8.65
C ALA A 171 -8.23 4.39 -9.37
N GLY A 172 -7.07 3.79 -9.46
CA GLY A 172 -6.89 2.45 -10.02
C GLY A 172 -7.09 1.33 -9.00
N SER A 173 -6.97 1.67 -7.71
CA SER A 173 -7.15 0.77 -6.58
C SER A 173 -7.58 1.57 -5.34
N ALA A 174 -8.33 0.94 -4.44
CA ALA A 174 -8.82 1.52 -3.19
C ALA A 174 -8.33 0.69 -2.00
N ALA A 175 -7.52 1.31 -1.12
CA ALA A 175 -6.95 0.65 0.03
C ALA A 175 -7.84 0.78 1.26
N VAL A 176 -8.19 -0.36 1.87
CA VAL A 176 -9.08 -0.49 3.02
C VAL A 176 -8.33 -1.12 4.20
N VAL A 177 -8.54 -0.59 5.40
CA VAL A 177 -7.85 -1.02 6.63
C VAL A 177 -8.83 -1.49 7.70
N THR A 178 -9.93 -0.77 7.91
CA THR A 178 -10.86 -0.98 9.03
C THR A 178 -12.24 -1.50 8.64
N ASP A 179 -12.65 -1.26 7.42
CA ASP A 179 -13.97 -1.67 6.91
C ASP A 179 -13.88 -3.03 6.19
N ILE A 180 -13.58 -4.06 6.97
CA ILE A 180 -13.45 -5.46 6.55
C ILE A 180 -14.38 -6.36 7.35
#